data_981f611b65c060f33cec430ecdf5668e
#
_entry.id   981f611b65c060f33cec430ecdf5668e
#
_cell.length_a   1.000
_cell.length_b   1.000
_cell.length_c   1.000
_cell.angle_alpha   90.00
_cell.angle_beta   90.00
_cell.angle_gamma   90.00
#
_symmetry.space_group_name_H-M   'P 1'
#
loop_
_entity.id
_entity.type
_entity.pdbx_description
1 polymer ?
#
loop_
_entity_poly.entity_id
_entity_poly.type
_entity_poly.pdbx_seq_one_letter_code
_entity_poly.pdbx_strand_id
1 'polypeptide(L)'
;MMNLRKVYYFTIAMILVTFWGCMQPGGQMPEPEATDFWSYIQNKNPYEKWKQWPGMDGMYEGQSPHGEYLKLYLNEKAYQAANTDNKMPDGAILVKENYNKDKELVAITPMYRTEGYNPDAGDWFWAKYDDDGKVMASGKVQSCIDCHAKVKNQDWLFTKNQ
;
A
#
# COMPACT_ATOMS: atom_id res chain seq x y z
N MET A 1 76.43 -32.69 -3.58
CA MET A 1 75.57 -31.99 -2.61
C MET A 1 74.49 -31.23 -3.41
N MET A 2 73.31 -31.75 -3.39
CA MET A 2 72.21 -31.23 -4.24
C MET A 2 71.15 -30.63 -3.33
N ASN A 3 70.98 -29.27 -3.39
CA ASN A 3 70.01 -28.53 -2.59
C ASN A 3 68.65 -28.61 -3.23
N LEU A 4 67.73 -29.34 -2.62
CA LEU A 4 66.32 -29.34 -3.01
C LEU A 4 65.63 -28.07 -2.46
N ARG A 5 65.29 -27.13 -3.33
CA ARG A 5 64.40 -26.03 -3.02
C ARG A 5 62.95 -26.55 -2.99
N LYS A 6 62.34 -26.51 -1.80
CA LYS A 6 60.91 -26.78 -1.62
C LYS A 6 60.11 -25.59 -2.14
N VAL A 7 59.34 -25.79 -3.21
CA VAL A 7 58.38 -24.83 -3.74
C VAL A 7 57.07 -25.06 -3.01
N TYR A 8 56.62 -24.11 -2.19
CA TYR A 8 55.32 -24.15 -1.58
C TYR A 8 54.29 -23.50 -2.54
N TYR A 9 53.39 -24.32 -3.05
CA TYR A 9 52.20 -23.83 -3.78
C TYR A 9 51.15 -23.37 -2.76
N PHE A 10 50.94 -22.06 -2.67
CA PHE A 10 49.81 -21.50 -1.97
C PHE A 10 48.56 -21.63 -2.90
N THR A 11 47.71 -22.57 -2.65
CA THR A 11 46.38 -22.63 -3.28
C THR A 11 45.45 -21.65 -2.58
N ILE A 12 45.21 -20.50 -3.20
CA ILE A 12 44.16 -19.55 -2.76
C ILE A 12 42.81 -20.16 -3.13
N ALA A 13 42.13 -20.71 -2.13
CA ALA A 13 40.72 -21.12 -2.27
C ALA A 13 39.86 -19.86 -2.34
N MET A 14 39.39 -19.51 -3.54
CA MET A 14 38.48 -18.40 -3.77
C MET A 14 37.10 -18.88 -3.29
N ILE A 15 36.68 -18.48 -2.07
CA ILE A 15 35.34 -18.72 -1.55
C ILE A 15 34.38 -17.78 -2.29
N LEU A 16 33.66 -18.32 -3.26
CA LEU A 16 32.52 -17.66 -3.89
C LEU A 16 31.38 -17.62 -2.86
N VAL A 17 31.27 -16.51 -2.13
CA VAL A 17 30.10 -16.22 -1.31
C VAL A 17 28.98 -15.84 -2.28
N THR A 18 28.15 -16.80 -2.64
CA THR A 18 26.90 -16.51 -3.32
C THR A 18 25.95 -15.87 -2.33
N PHE A 19 25.79 -14.52 -2.43
CA PHE A 19 24.69 -13.82 -1.79
C PHE A 19 23.38 -14.32 -2.42
N TRP A 20 22.79 -15.31 -1.81
CA TRP A 20 21.38 -15.60 -2.04
C TRP A 20 20.58 -14.52 -1.34
N GLY A 21 20.32 -13.42 -2.04
CA GLY A 21 19.38 -12.41 -1.59
C GLY A 21 18.05 -13.12 -1.37
N CYS A 22 17.58 -13.15 -0.12
CA CYS A 22 16.21 -13.50 0.18
C CYS A 22 15.32 -12.54 -0.60
N MET A 23 14.83 -12.98 -1.75
CA MET A 23 13.74 -12.33 -2.46
C MET A 23 12.52 -12.49 -1.56
N GLN A 24 12.20 -11.43 -0.79
CA GLN A 24 10.97 -11.37 -0.03
C GLN A 24 9.81 -11.49 -1.03
N PRO A 25 8.78 -12.29 -0.77
CA PRO A 25 7.57 -12.33 -1.59
C PRO A 25 6.69 -11.11 -1.28
N GLY A 26 7.16 -9.96 -1.63
CA GLY A 26 6.48 -8.68 -1.62
C GLY A 26 7.10 -7.91 -2.76
N GLY A 27 6.43 -7.90 -3.92
CA GLY A 27 6.87 -7.14 -5.08
C GLY A 27 7.15 -5.70 -4.69
N GLN A 28 8.06 -5.04 -5.43
CA GLN A 28 8.36 -3.62 -5.25
C GLN A 28 7.05 -2.83 -5.11
N MET A 29 6.97 -2.01 -4.06
CA MET A 29 5.83 -1.11 -3.86
C MET A 29 5.72 -0.15 -5.04
N PRO A 30 4.50 0.28 -5.43
CA PRO A 30 4.32 1.19 -6.56
C PRO A 30 4.86 2.57 -6.23
N GLU A 31 5.23 3.31 -7.27
CA GLU A 31 5.43 4.75 -7.13
C GLU A 31 4.08 5.43 -6.79
N PRO A 32 4.08 6.56 -6.06
CA PRO A 32 2.88 7.35 -5.76
C PRO A 32 2.43 8.15 -7.00
N GLU A 33 2.17 7.43 -8.09
CA GLU A 33 1.72 7.88 -9.39
C GLU A 33 0.49 7.06 -9.82
N ALA A 34 -0.49 7.71 -10.42
CA ALA A 34 -1.82 7.12 -10.64
C ALA A 34 -1.81 5.83 -11.44
N THR A 35 -1.05 5.79 -12.55
CA THR A 35 -1.03 4.64 -13.47
C THR A 35 -0.28 3.45 -12.89
N ASP A 36 0.89 3.71 -12.31
CA ASP A 36 1.69 2.67 -11.64
C ASP A 36 0.95 2.09 -10.45
N PHE A 37 0.34 2.96 -9.66
CA PHE A 37 -0.42 2.56 -8.49
C PHE A 37 -1.66 1.73 -8.88
N TRP A 38 -2.42 2.15 -9.90
CA TRP A 38 -3.55 1.38 -10.42
C TRP A 38 -3.11 0.00 -10.91
N SER A 39 -2.05 -0.03 -11.74
CA SER A 39 -1.48 -1.31 -12.23
C SER A 39 -1.06 -2.23 -11.09
N TYR A 40 -0.52 -1.67 -10.01
CA TYR A 40 -0.12 -2.45 -8.84
C TYR A 40 -1.34 -3.08 -8.16
N ILE A 41 -2.35 -2.29 -7.80
CA ILE A 41 -3.51 -2.77 -7.03
C ILE A 41 -4.48 -3.63 -7.87
N GLN A 42 -4.39 -3.60 -9.20
CA GLN A 42 -5.22 -4.42 -10.07
C GLN A 42 -4.52 -5.69 -10.55
N ASN A 43 -3.25 -5.59 -10.93
CA ASN A 43 -2.56 -6.66 -11.65
C ASN A 43 -1.45 -7.33 -10.84
N LYS A 44 -0.60 -6.54 -10.18
CA LYS A 44 0.57 -7.09 -9.46
C LYS A 44 0.18 -7.63 -8.08
N ASN A 45 -0.72 -6.95 -7.40
CA ASN A 45 -1.24 -7.32 -6.08
C ASN A 45 -2.72 -6.96 -5.98
N PRO A 46 -3.62 -7.74 -6.60
CA PRO A 46 -5.03 -7.42 -6.71
C PRO A 46 -5.70 -7.18 -5.35
N TYR A 47 -6.19 -5.95 -5.15
CA TYR A 47 -6.74 -5.52 -3.86
C TYR A 47 -8.00 -6.30 -3.45
N GLU A 48 -8.75 -6.81 -4.39
CA GLU A 48 -9.96 -7.63 -4.14
C GLU A 48 -9.66 -8.92 -3.35
N LYS A 49 -8.39 -9.36 -3.36
CA LYS A 49 -7.89 -10.50 -2.59
C LYS A 49 -7.39 -10.13 -1.20
N TRP A 50 -7.36 -8.83 -0.87
CA TRP A 50 -6.90 -8.37 0.42
C TRP A 50 -7.98 -8.55 1.49
N LYS A 51 -7.56 -8.49 2.75
CA LYS A 51 -8.46 -8.50 3.89
C LYS A 51 -9.23 -7.17 3.97
N GLN A 52 -10.42 -7.24 4.52
CA GLN A 52 -11.20 -6.04 4.82
C GLN A 52 -10.81 -5.48 6.19
N TRP A 53 -11.28 -4.27 6.53
CA TRP A 53 -11.02 -3.67 7.82
C TRP A 53 -11.54 -4.57 8.94
N PRO A 54 -10.77 -4.79 10.03
CA PRO A 54 -11.18 -5.67 11.13
C PRO A 54 -12.57 -5.30 11.67
N GLY A 55 -13.49 -6.26 11.67
CA GLY A 55 -14.88 -6.05 12.11
C GLY A 55 -15.82 -5.36 11.09
N MET A 56 -15.35 -5.09 9.87
CA MET A 56 -16.14 -4.47 8.81
C MET A 56 -16.16 -5.35 7.54
N ASP A 57 -16.51 -6.62 7.71
CA ASP A 57 -16.57 -7.55 6.58
C ASP A 57 -17.80 -7.27 5.69
N GLY A 58 -17.58 -7.31 4.37
CA GLY A 58 -18.62 -7.09 3.38
C GLY A 58 -18.89 -5.62 3.06
N MET A 59 -20.08 -5.35 2.60
CA MET A 59 -20.56 -4.02 2.23
C MET A 59 -21.24 -3.37 3.44
N TYR A 60 -20.91 -2.12 3.71
CA TYR A 60 -21.49 -1.32 4.80
C TYR A 60 -22.01 0.03 4.30
N GLU A 61 -22.86 0.68 5.08
CA GLU A 61 -23.41 2.00 4.75
C GLU A 61 -22.31 3.07 4.75
N GLY A 62 -22.31 3.88 3.69
CA GLY A 62 -21.38 4.96 3.49
C GLY A 62 -22.00 6.33 3.73
N GLN A 63 -21.19 7.37 3.53
CA GLN A 63 -21.60 8.77 3.61
C GLN A 63 -20.89 9.58 2.53
N SER A 64 -21.57 10.65 2.06
CA SER A 64 -20.95 11.63 1.16
C SER A 64 -19.61 12.17 1.76
N PRO A 65 -18.59 12.36 0.95
CA PRO A 65 -18.52 12.32 -0.54
C PRO A 65 -18.25 10.93 -1.14
N HIS A 66 -18.23 9.89 -0.33
CA HIS A 66 -18.15 8.50 -0.79
C HIS A 66 -19.54 7.98 -1.20
N GLY A 67 -19.65 6.73 -1.61
CA GLY A 67 -20.92 6.12 -2.01
C GLY A 67 -21.86 5.86 -0.84
N GLU A 68 -23.13 5.52 -1.15
CA GLU A 68 -24.13 5.07 -0.17
C GLU A 68 -23.75 3.73 0.48
N TYR A 69 -22.99 2.90 -0.25
CA TYR A 69 -22.41 1.68 0.29
C TYR A 69 -20.92 1.65 -0.03
N LEU A 70 -20.16 1.00 0.85
CA LEU A 70 -18.72 0.94 0.79
C LEU A 70 -18.20 -0.48 1.08
N LYS A 71 -17.04 -0.82 0.50
CA LYS A 71 -16.18 -1.90 1.00
C LYS A 71 -14.77 -1.32 1.20
N LEU A 72 -14.04 -1.78 2.21
CA LEU A 72 -12.72 -1.28 2.55
C LEU A 72 -11.72 -2.44 2.66
N TYR A 73 -10.75 -2.44 1.76
CA TYR A 73 -9.69 -3.44 1.68
C TYR A 73 -8.37 -2.87 2.15
N LEU A 74 -7.56 -3.70 2.79
CA LEU A 74 -6.25 -3.34 3.33
C LEU A 74 -5.21 -4.31 2.82
N ASN A 75 -4.06 -3.78 2.34
CA ASN A 75 -2.92 -4.65 2.14
C ASN A 75 -2.42 -5.18 3.49
N GLU A 76 -1.51 -6.17 3.49
CA GLU A 76 -1.06 -6.82 4.72
C GLU A 76 -0.47 -5.83 5.74
N LYS A 77 0.30 -4.82 5.30
CA LYS A 77 0.86 -3.80 6.17
C LYS A 77 -0.23 -2.98 6.88
N ALA A 78 -1.23 -2.52 6.12
CA ALA A 78 -2.35 -1.75 6.67
C ALA A 78 -3.21 -2.62 7.60
N TYR A 79 -3.45 -3.88 7.24
CA TYR A 79 -4.26 -4.80 8.05
C TYR A 79 -3.60 -5.10 9.41
N GLN A 80 -2.29 -5.33 9.44
CA GLN A 80 -1.57 -5.54 10.69
C GLN A 80 -1.63 -4.31 11.60
N ALA A 81 -1.48 -3.10 11.04
CA ALA A 81 -1.60 -1.86 11.80
C ALA A 81 -3.02 -1.63 12.33
N ALA A 82 -4.05 -1.91 11.51
CA ALA A 82 -5.45 -1.79 11.91
C ALA A 82 -5.82 -2.72 13.07
N ASN A 83 -5.32 -3.96 13.07
CA ASN A 83 -5.55 -4.92 14.16
C ASN A 83 -4.93 -4.53 15.50
N THR A 84 -3.91 -3.69 15.49
CA THR A 84 -3.17 -3.30 16.70
C THR A 84 -3.40 -1.84 17.08
N ASP A 85 -4.28 -1.14 16.36
CA ASP A 85 -4.53 0.30 16.47
C ASP A 85 -3.26 1.18 16.34
N ASN A 86 -2.23 0.63 15.71
CA ASN A 86 -1.00 1.36 15.42
C ASN A 86 -1.20 2.33 14.26
N LYS A 87 -0.30 3.32 14.20
CA LYS A 87 -0.21 4.21 13.04
C LYS A 87 0.07 3.39 11.78
N MET A 88 -0.54 3.78 10.65
CA MET A 88 -0.28 3.11 9.37
C MET A 88 1.19 3.26 8.98
N PRO A 89 1.89 2.16 8.71
CA PRO A 89 3.31 2.20 8.33
C PRO A 89 3.49 2.68 6.89
N ASP A 90 4.72 3.02 6.53
CA ASP A 90 5.10 3.20 5.13
C ASP A 90 4.77 1.96 4.29
N GLY A 91 4.18 2.18 3.12
CA GLY A 91 3.68 1.11 2.26
C GLY A 91 2.28 0.60 2.64
N ALA A 92 1.61 1.16 3.64
CA ALA A 92 0.21 0.83 3.92
C ALA A 92 -0.70 1.32 2.79
N ILE A 93 -1.58 0.45 2.31
CA ILE A 93 -2.57 0.78 1.28
C ILE A 93 -3.95 0.39 1.79
N LEU A 94 -4.87 1.35 1.68
CA LEU A 94 -6.30 1.16 1.90
C LEU A 94 -7.01 1.41 0.57
N VAL A 95 -7.90 0.52 0.16
CA VAL A 95 -8.71 0.68 -1.06
C VAL A 95 -10.17 0.66 -0.68
N LYS A 96 -10.87 1.75 -0.96
CA LYS A 96 -12.30 1.88 -0.72
C LYS A 96 -13.05 1.82 -2.05
N GLU A 97 -13.93 0.83 -2.17
CA GLU A 97 -14.94 0.78 -3.23
C GLU A 97 -16.14 1.61 -2.79
N ASN A 98 -16.64 2.42 -3.71
CA ASN A 98 -17.78 3.32 -3.50
C ASN A 98 -18.91 2.88 -4.41
N TYR A 99 -20.05 2.57 -3.82
CA TYR A 99 -21.24 2.06 -4.51
C TYR A 99 -22.41 3.04 -4.38
N ASN A 100 -23.24 3.10 -5.41
CA ASN A 100 -24.48 3.86 -5.39
C ASN A 100 -25.59 3.13 -4.59
N LYS A 101 -26.80 3.73 -4.54
CA LYS A 101 -27.98 3.15 -3.87
C LYS A 101 -28.40 1.80 -4.43
N ASP A 102 -28.11 1.54 -5.70
CA ASP A 102 -28.44 0.29 -6.39
C ASP A 102 -27.33 -0.77 -6.25
N LYS A 103 -26.31 -0.46 -5.42
CA LYS A 103 -25.14 -1.29 -5.16
C LYS A 103 -24.26 -1.54 -6.39
N GLU A 104 -24.24 -0.60 -7.32
CA GLU A 104 -23.33 -0.60 -8.45
C GLU A 104 -22.05 0.17 -8.07
N LEU A 105 -20.89 -0.37 -8.43
CA LEU A 105 -19.60 0.28 -8.22
C LEU A 105 -19.53 1.55 -9.08
N VAL A 106 -19.22 2.68 -8.47
CA VAL A 106 -19.13 3.98 -9.16
C VAL A 106 -17.79 4.66 -9.03
N ALA A 107 -16.98 4.25 -8.05
CA ALA A 107 -15.62 4.76 -7.92
C ALA A 107 -14.78 3.88 -6.98
N ILE A 108 -13.46 3.95 -7.17
CA ILE A 108 -12.46 3.35 -6.29
C ILE A 108 -11.58 4.47 -5.76
N THR A 109 -11.48 4.60 -4.43
CA THR A 109 -10.75 5.67 -3.76
C THR A 109 -9.70 5.10 -2.82
N PRO A 110 -8.48 4.84 -3.30
CA PRO A 110 -7.40 4.38 -2.46
C PRO A 110 -6.65 5.51 -1.75
N MET A 111 -6.02 5.14 -0.64
CA MET A 111 -5.00 5.89 0.07
C MET A 111 -3.75 5.02 0.16
N TYR A 112 -2.59 5.59 -0.14
CA TYR A 112 -1.30 4.91 -0.08
C TYR A 112 -0.31 5.74 0.73
N ARG A 113 0.21 5.17 1.82
CA ARG A 113 1.19 5.83 2.65
C ARG A 113 2.59 5.67 2.08
N THR A 114 3.24 6.79 1.80
CA THR A 114 4.61 6.84 1.27
C THR A 114 5.40 7.87 2.06
N GLU A 115 6.37 7.41 2.85
CA GLU A 115 7.17 8.26 3.73
C GLU A 115 7.85 9.41 2.95
N GLY A 116 7.69 10.64 3.46
CA GLY A 116 8.25 11.85 2.86
C GLY A 116 7.47 12.40 1.65
N TYR A 117 6.40 11.74 1.20
CA TYR A 117 5.62 12.18 0.04
C TYR A 117 4.84 13.47 0.32
N ASN A 118 4.14 13.53 1.45
CA ASN A 118 3.30 14.67 1.83
C ASN A 118 3.23 14.82 3.37
N PRO A 119 4.32 15.22 4.02
CA PRO A 119 4.42 15.25 5.48
C PRO A 119 3.32 16.06 6.17
N ASP A 120 2.87 17.17 5.55
CA ASP A 120 1.81 18.03 6.07
C ASP A 120 0.43 17.37 6.05
N ALA A 121 0.25 16.34 5.24
CA ALA A 121 -0.98 15.55 5.11
C ALA A 121 -0.77 14.07 5.41
N GLY A 122 0.12 13.75 6.35
CA GLY A 122 0.33 12.39 6.86
C GLY A 122 0.99 11.44 5.87
N ASP A 123 1.73 11.95 4.90
CA ASP A 123 2.42 11.16 3.86
C ASP A 123 1.48 10.29 3.01
N TRP A 124 0.23 10.71 2.88
CA TRP A 124 -0.73 10.01 2.07
C TRP A 124 -0.72 10.48 0.61
N PHE A 125 -0.55 9.53 -0.32
CA PHE A 125 -0.94 9.64 -1.72
C PHE A 125 -2.43 9.28 -1.82
N TRP A 126 -3.19 10.09 -2.55
CA TRP A 126 -4.63 9.95 -2.74
C TRP A 126 -4.93 9.67 -4.21
N ALA A 127 -5.87 8.79 -4.49
CA ALA A 127 -6.37 8.65 -5.83
C ALA A 127 -7.89 8.39 -5.85
N LYS A 128 -8.49 8.69 -6.99
CA LYS A 128 -9.86 8.32 -7.33
C LYS A 128 -9.88 7.83 -8.77
N TYR A 129 -10.41 6.65 -8.95
CA TYR A 129 -10.67 6.05 -10.26
C TYR A 129 -12.19 5.87 -10.41
N ASP A 130 -12.70 5.86 -11.66
CA ASP A 130 -14.04 5.36 -11.93
C ASP A 130 -14.07 3.82 -11.90
N ASP A 131 -15.20 3.22 -12.22
CA ASP A 131 -15.40 1.77 -12.24
C ASP A 131 -14.59 1.06 -13.33
N ASP A 132 -14.24 1.76 -14.42
CA ASP A 132 -13.38 1.27 -15.50
C ASP A 132 -11.87 1.47 -15.22
N GLY A 133 -11.52 2.11 -14.11
CA GLY A 133 -10.13 2.38 -13.72
C GLY A 133 -9.53 3.65 -14.31
N LYS A 134 -10.34 4.51 -14.92
CA LYS A 134 -9.88 5.80 -15.41
C LYS A 134 -9.60 6.73 -14.23
N VAL A 135 -8.44 7.39 -14.27
CA VAL A 135 -8.04 8.36 -13.24
C VAL A 135 -8.97 9.57 -13.25
N MET A 136 -9.65 9.80 -12.14
CA MET A 136 -10.47 11.00 -11.90
C MET A 136 -9.71 12.06 -11.09
N ALA A 137 -8.87 11.62 -10.14
CA ALA A 137 -7.98 12.48 -9.37
C ALA A 137 -6.82 11.66 -8.80
N SER A 138 -5.65 12.26 -8.62
CA SER A 138 -4.50 11.59 -8.00
C SER A 138 -3.48 12.58 -7.44
N GLY A 139 -2.65 12.11 -6.51
CA GLY A 139 -1.58 12.88 -5.92
C GLY A 139 -1.95 13.51 -4.58
N LYS A 140 -1.56 14.76 -4.37
CA LYS A 140 -1.91 15.57 -3.18
C LYS A 140 -3.27 16.24 -3.39
N VAL A 141 -4.32 15.41 -3.50
CA VAL A 141 -5.68 15.86 -3.83
C VAL A 141 -6.27 16.68 -2.70
N GLN A 142 -6.36 18.01 -2.86
CA GLN A 142 -6.74 18.94 -1.80
C GLN A 142 -8.10 18.64 -1.19
N SER A 143 -9.11 18.28 -1.99
CA SER A 143 -10.45 17.94 -1.48
C SER A 143 -10.46 16.70 -0.57
N CYS A 144 -9.60 15.70 -0.84
CA CYS A 144 -9.42 14.55 0.02
C CYS A 144 -8.74 14.95 1.33
N ILE A 145 -7.64 15.72 1.21
CA ILE A 145 -6.85 16.21 2.33
C ILE A 145 -7.71 17.03 3.29
N ASP A 146 -8.46 18.02 2.80
CA ASP A 146 -9.29 18.92 3.62
C ASP A 146 -10.35 18.15 4.42
N CYS A 147 -10.96 17.14 3.81
CA CYS A 147 -11.94 16.30 4.49
C CYS A 147 -11.29 15.42 5.56
N HIS A 148 -10.23 14.70 5.21
CA HIS A 148 -9.54 13.78 6.10
C HIS A 148 -8.71 14.46 7.19
N ALA A 149 -8.33 15.74 7.02
CA ALA A 149 -7.67 16.55 8.04
C ALA A 149 -8.48 16.66 9.35
N LYS A 150 -9.80 16.50 9.29
CA LYS A 150 -10.68 16.48 10.46
C LYS A 150 -10.34 15.35 11.44
N VAL A 151 -9.73 14.29 10.94
CA VAL A 151 -9.31 13.10 11.71
C VAL A 151 -7.79 12.86 11.64
N LYS A 152 -7.00 13.92 11.47
CA LYS A 152 -5.53 13.81 11.40
C LYS A 152 -4.91 13.13 12.62
N ASN A 153 -5.51 13.30 13.80
CA ASN A 153 -5.06 12.67 15.04
C ASN A 153 -5.34 11.16 15.06
N GLN A 154 -6.13 10.65 14.12
CA GLN A 154 -6.48 9.25 13.90
C GLN A 154 -5.80 8.73 12.61
N ASP A 155 -4.64 9.28 12.31
CA ASP A 155 -3.85 8.92 11.13
C ASP A 155 -4.59 9.18 9.79
N TRP A 156 -5.48 10.22 9.78
CA TRP A 156 -6.29 10.60 8.62
C TRP A 156 -7.38 9.57 8.25
N LEU A 157 -7.74 8.67 9.15
CA LEU A 157 -8.66 7.56 8.91
C LEU A 157 -9.92 7.66 9.76
N PHE A 158 -11.07 7.84 9.14
CA PHE A 158 -12.37 7.86 9.82
C PHE A 158 -12.74 6.51 10.46
N THR A 159 -12.20 5.40 9.95
CA THR A 159 -12.46 4.05 10.43
C THR A 159 -11.84 3.70 11.77
N LYS A 160 -10.87 4.48 12.28
CA LYS A 160 -10.21 4.20 13.56
C LYS A 160 -11.07 4.45 14.80
N ASN A 161 -12.26 5.01 14.65
CA ASN A 161 -13.18 5.34 15.75
C ASN A 161 -14.54 4.65 15.61
N GLN A 162 -14.64 3.59 14.82
CA GLN A 162 -15.88 2.82 14.67
C GLN A 162 -15.82 1.52 15.46
#